data_e7a9d95660e6181f022732f3d5f5b9f2
#
_entry.id   e7a9d95660e6181f022732f3d5f5b9f2
#
_cell.length_a   1.000
_cell.length_b   1.000
_cell.length_c   1.000
_cell.angle_alpha   90.00
_cell.angle_beta   90.00
_cell.angle_gamma   90.00
#
_symmetry.space_group_name_H-M   'P 1'
#
loop_
_entity.id
_entity.type
_entity.pdbx_description
1 polymer ?
#
loop_
_entity_poly.entity_id
_entity_poly.type
_entity_poly.pdbx_seq_one_letter_code
_entity_poly.pdbx_strand_id
1 'polypeptide(L)'
;MTRRSRKTEPAKALPHRRELRERSTKAEQLIWAVVRNRRLAGLKFRRQHSVGHYIADFACLDPRLIIELDGEYHRETEEVDATRQRFLEAEGFQVLRFENSDVLENVEGVAVAILKALDLPPHPNPLPPNDANW
;
A
#
# COMPACT_ATOMS: atom_id res chain seq x y z
N MET A 1 -24.17 -22.98 -10.86
CA MET A 1 -23.68 -23.02 -11.00
C MET A 1 -23.07 -22.55 -10.71
N THR A 2 -23.24 -22.41 -10.98
CA THR A 2 -22.61 -22.29 -11.06
C THR A 2 -22.05 -21.76 -10.80
N ARG A 3 -22.21 -21.55 -11.06
CA ARG A 3 -21.49 -21.39 -11.21
C ARG A 3 -20.94 -20.94 -11.42
N ARG A 4 -21.18 -20.80 -11.76
CA ARG A 4 -20.56 -20.70 -12.31
C ARG A 4 -19.98 -20.12 -12.57
N SER A 5 -20.21 -19.91 -12.70
CA SER A 5 -19.61 -19.80 -13.20
C SER A 5 -19.09 -19.54 -13.19
N ARG A 6 -19.20 -19.64 -13.64
CA ARG A 6 -18.49 -19.85 -13.93
C ARG A 6 -17.97 -19.88 -14.36
N LYS A 7 -17.92 -19.92 -14.92
CA LYS A 7 -17.30 -20.41 -15.39
C LYS A 7 -16.22 -20.34 -16.12
N THR A 8 -16.00 -20.89 -16.53
CA THR A 8 -15.07 -20.77 -17.62
C THR A 8 -13.86 -19.95 -17.35
N GLU A 9 -14.13 -18.94 -16.73
CA GLU A 9 -13.09 -18.00 -16.38
C GLU A 9 -12.07 -18.56 -15.41
N PRO A 10 -12.44 -19.47 -14.56
CA PRO A 10 -11.51 -19.91 -13.52
C PRO A 10 -10.16 -20.37 -14.05
N ALA A 11 -10.15 -21.08 -15.15
CA ALA A 11 -8.91 -21.59 -15.68
C ALA A 11 -7.95 -20.49 -16.07
N LYS A 12 -8.50 -19.43 -16.68
CA LYS A 12 -7.68 -18.31 -17.10
C LYS A 12 -7.30 -17.42 -15.93
N ALA A 13 -8.20 -17.33 -14.96
CA ALA A 13 -8.00 -16.42 -13.84
C ALA A 13 -6.84 -16.85 -12.96
N LEU A 14 -6.58 -18.14 -12.83
CA LEU A 14 -5.56 -18.59 -11.90
C LEU A 14 -4.16 -18.09 -12.20
N PRO A 15 -3.65 -18.22 -13.43
CA PRO A 15 -2.34 -17.64 -13.73
C PRO A 15 -2.30 -16.13 -13.53
N HIS A 16 -3.39 -15.49 -13.92
CA HIS A 16 -3.48 -14.03 -13.75
C HIS A 16 -3.40 -13.64 -12.29
N ARG A 17 -4.08 -14.39 -11.43
CA ARG A 17 -4.04 -14.11 -10.00
C ARG A 17 -2.65 -14.26 -9.44
N ARG A 18 -1.92 -15.26 -9.91
CA ARG A 18 -0.55 -15.46 -9.45
C ARG A 18 0.31 -14.26 -9.79
N GLU A 19 0.20 -13.80 -11.02
CA GLU A 19 0.93 -12.61 -11.44
C GLU A 19 0.60 -11.40 -10.58
N LEU A 20 -0.67 -11.19 -10.33
CA LEU A 20 -1.11 -10.06 -9.53
C LEU A 20 -0.56 -10.15 -8.12
N ARG A 21 -0.53 -11.36 -7.56
CA ARG A 21 0.01 -11.55 -6.22
C ARG A 21 1.50 -11.26 -6.16
N GLU A 22 2.23 -11.69 -7.19
CA GLU A 22 3.65 -11.42 -7.24
C GLU A 22 3.94 -9.93 -7.34
N ARG A 23 3.18 -9.23 -8.14
CA ARG A 23 3.35 -7.78 -8.26
C ARG A 23 3.02 -7.07 -6.95
N SER A 24 1.98 -7.53 -6.27
CA SER A 24 1.59 -6.97 -4.99
C SER A 24 2.69 -7.16 -3.95
N THR A 25 3.26 -8.36 -3.88
CA THR A 25 4.34 -8.65 -2.95
C THR A 25 5.56 -7.78 -3.24
N LYS A 26 5.91 -7.63 -4.52
CA LYS A 26 7.04 -6.82 -4.90
C LYS A 26 6.82 -5.35 -4.53
N ALA A 27 5.61 -4.84 -4.78
CA ALA A 27 5.30 -3.47 -4.43
C ALA A 27 5.41 -3.26 -2.92
N GLU A 28 4.92 -4.21 -2.13
CA GLU A 28 5.04 -4.11 -0.67
C GLU A 28 6.49 -4.09 -0.25
N GLN A 29 7.32 -4.91 -0.86
CA GLN A 29 8.75 -4.94 -0.53
C GLN A 29 9.42 -3.60 -0.84
N LEU A 30 9.06 -3.00 -1.96
CA LEU A 30 9.63 -1.72 -2.34
C LEU A 30 9.25 -0.61 -1.36
N ILE A 31 7.97 -0.56 -0.98
CA ILE A 31 7.54 0.43 0.00
C ILE A 31 8.26 0.19 1.33
N TRP A 32 8.32 -1.07 1.77
CA TRP A 32 8.97 -1.35 3.04
C TRP A 32 10.43 -0.95 3.04
N ALA A 33 11.11 -1.17 1.92
CA ALA A 33 12.51 -0.78 1.82
C ALA A 33 12.69 0.73 1.98
N VAL A 34 11.71 1.50 1.55
CA VAL A 34 11.78 2.96 1.64
C VAL A 34 11.47 3.47 3.05
N VAL A 35 10.51 2.84 3.73
CA VAL A 35 9.99 3.43 4.98
C VAL A 35 10.49 2.75 6.25
N ARG A 36 11.06 1.56 6.15
CA ARG A 36 11.48 0.84 7.36
C ARG A 36 12.65 1.54 8.04
N ASN A 37 12.86 1.22 9.31
CA ASN A 37 13.99 1.73 10.08
C ASN A 37 14.06 3.25 10.10
N ARG A 38 12.90 3.90 10.07
CA ARG A 38 12.78 5.35 10.14
C ARG A 38 13.51 6.07 9.02
N ARG A 39 13.65 5.41 7.86
CA ARG A 39 14.41 5.98 6.75
C ARG A 39 13.73 7.16 6.10
N LEU A 40 12.40 7.16 6.08
CA LEU A 40 11.67 8.24 5.44
C LEU A 40 11.34 9.28 6.51
N ALA A 41 12.13 10.35 6.53
CA ALA A 41 11.90 11.51 7.42
C ALA A 41 11.85 11.13 8.90
N GLY A 42 12.50 10.03 9.26
CA GLY A 42 12.50 9.60 10.67
C GLY A 42 11.20 8.99 11.15
N LEU A 43 10.26 8.77 10.25
CA LEU A 43 8.94 8.26 10.63
C LEU A 43 8.99 6.76 10.85
N LYS A 44 8.26 6.30 11.86
CA LYS A 44 8.22 4.89 12.18
C LYS A 44 6.99 4.27 11.54
N PHE A 45 7.20 3.36 10.60
CA PHE A 45 6.13 2.64 9.92
C PHE A 45 6.09 1.20 10.37
N ARG A 46 4.88 0.66 10.43
CA ARG A 46 4.62 -0.74 10.75
C ARG A 46 3.91 -1.38 9.57
N ARG A 47 4.17 -2.65 9.36
CA ARG A 47 3.50 -3.41 8.31
C ARG A 47 2.31 -4.15 8.90
N GLN A 48 1.26 -4.30 8.09
CA GLN A 48 0.11 -5.12 8.45
C GLN A 48 -0.41 -4.75 9.82
N HIS A 49 -0.69 -3.47 9.99
CA HIS A 49 -1.07 -2.94 11.29
C HIS A 49 -2.59 -2.96 11.44
N SER A 50 -3.08 -3.48 12.55
CA SER A 50 -4.51 -3.54 12.82
C SER A 50 -5.04 -2.22 13.33
N VAL A 51 -6.16 -1.78 12.75
CA VAL A 51 -6.90 -0.62 13.23
C VAL A 51 -8.34 -1.09 13.33
N GLY A 52 -8.81 -1.35 14.56
CA GLY A 52 -10.09 -2.01 14.73
C GLY A 52 -10.02 -3.39 14.12
N HIS A 53 -10.99 -3.71 13.28
CA HIS A 53 -11.00 -5.01 12.60
C HIS A 53 -10.43 -4.93 11.18
N TYR A 54 -9.90 -3.77 10.82
CA TYR A 54 -9.23 -3.64 9.53
C TYR A 54 -7.72 -3.80 9.70
N ILE A 55 -7.07 -4.16 8.62
CA ILE A 55 -5.62 -4.29 8.60
C ILE A 55 -5.10 -3.35 7.53
N ALA A 56 -4.22 -2.44 7.94
CA ALA A 56 -3.58 -1.51 7.03
C ALA A 56 -2.28 -2.10 6.53
N ASP A 57 -1.96 -1.88 5.26
CA ASP A 57 -0.71 -2.39 4.71
C ASP A 57 0.48 -1.81 5.44
N PHE A 58 0.50 -0.49 5.60
CA PHE A 58 1.55 0.21 6.35
C PHE A 58 0.91 1.32 7.14
N ALA A 59 1.39 1.53 8.34
CA ALA A 59 0.85 2.58 9.19
C ALA A 59 1.94 3.27 9.98
N CYS A 60 1.83 4.59 10.07
CA CYS A 60 2.60 5.41 10.97
C CYS A 60 1.62 5.97 11.99
N LEU A 61 1.99 5.91 13.27
CA LEU A 61 1.07 6.32 14.32
C LEU A 61 1.27 7.76 14.75
N ASP A 62 2.38 8.37 14.39
CA ASP A 62 2.67 9.75 14.78
C ASP A 62 3.57 10.37 13.72
N PRO A 63 3.03 11.12 12.78
CA PRO A 63 1.62 11.40 12.56
C PRO A 63 0.86 10.18 12.04
N ARG A 64 -0.46 10.20 12.22
CA ARG A 64 -1.28 9.05 11.84
C ARG A 64 -1.48 9.00 10.33
N LEU A 65 -0.86 8.05 9.71
CA LEU A 65 -0.91 7.88 8.27
C LEU A 65 -0.98 6.41 7.92
N ILE A 66 -1.85 6.08 6.99
CA ILE A 66 -1.94 4.73 6.46
C ILE A 66 -1.60 4.77 4.98
N ILE A 67 -0.78 3.81 4.55
CA ILE A 67 -0.47 3.62 3.13
C ILE A 67 -1.06 2.29 2.72
N GLU A 68 -1.86 2.32 1.65
CA GLU A 68 -2.50 1.13 1.12
C GLU A 68 -2.10 0.95 -0.33
N LEU A 69 -1.84 -0.29 -0.67
CA LEU A 69 -1.51 -0.65 -2.05
C LEU A 69 -2.72 -1.30 -2.68
N ASP A 70 -3.15 -0.75 -3.80
CA ASP A 70 -4.25 -1.31 -4.55
C ASP A 70 -3.72 -2.15 -5.69
N GLY A 71 -4.28 -3.35 -5.81
CA GLY A 71 -3.95 -4.18 -6.96
C GLY A 71 -4.72 -3.75 -8.18
N GLU A 72 -4.40 -4.37 -9.30
CA GLU A 72 -5.14 -4.13 -10.52
C GLU A 72 -6.52 -4.75 -10.48
N TYR A 73 -6.78 -5.55 -9.46
CA TYR A 73 -8.04 -6.25 -9.34
C TYR A 73 -8.66 -5.93 -7.98
N HIS A 74 -9.77 -5.21 -8.02
CA HIS A 74 -10.49 -4.84 -6.79
C HIS A 74 -11.63 -5.80 -6.57
N ARG A 75 -11.76 -6.27 -5.34
CA ARG A 75 -12.85 -7.15 -4.98
C ARG A 75 -13.93 -6.46 -4.18
N GLU A 76 -13.59 -5.38 -3.55
CA GLU A 76 -14.52 -4.71 -2.68
C GLU A 76 -15.35 -3.72 -3.45
N THR A 77 -16.60 -3.56 -3.03
CA THR A 77 -17.46 -2.56 -3.62
C THR A 77 -17.01 -1.18 -3.14
N GLU A 78 -17.46 -0.16 -3.84
CA GLU A 78 -17.19 1.21 -3.42
C GLU A 78 -17.77 1.49 -2.05
N GLU A 79 -18.91 0.90 -1.75
CA GLU A 79 -19.57 1.13 -0.48
C GLU A 79 -18.77 0.56 0.68
N VAL A 80 -18.28 -0.65 0.52
CA VAL A 80 -17.46 -1.29 1.54
C VAL A 80 -16.18 -0.49 1.74
N ASP A 81 -15.58 -0.05 0.64
CA ASP A 81 -14.35 0.72 0.69
C ASP A 81 -14.57 2.06 1.38
N ALA A 82 -15.67 2.73 1.07
CA ALA A 82 -15.96 4.02 1.70
C ALA A 82 -16.19 3.87 3.20
N THR A 83 -16.85 2.80 3.61
CA THR A 83 -17.07 2.53 5.03
C THR A 83 -15.74 2.34 5.75
N ARG A 84 -14.85 1.58 5.14
CA ARG A 84 -13.52 1.36 5.70
C ARG A 84 -12.75 2.67 5.83
N GLN A 85 -12.79 3.47 4.78
CA GLN A 85 -12.07 4.73 4.78
C GLN A 85 -12.60 5.66 5.87
N ARG A 86 -13.92 5.77 5.99
CA ARG A 86 -14.51 6.61 7.04
C ARG A 86 -14.09 6.16 8.42
N PHE A 87 -14.03 4.84 8.64
CA PHE A 87 -13.60 4.33 9.93
C PHE A 87 -12.16 4.74 10.23
N LEU A 88 -11.27 4.55 9.26
CA LEU A 88 -9.88 4.87 9.47
C LEU A 88 -9.67 6.36 9.69
N GLU A 89 -10.41 7.18 8.95
CA GLU A 89 -10.30 8.63 9.13
C GLU A 89 -10.84 9.06 10.47
N ALA A 90 -11.90 8.42 10.94
CA ALA A 90 -12.44 8.72 12.27
C ALA A 90 -11.45 8.35 13.36
N GLU A 91 -10.57 7.39 13.10
CA GLU A 91 -9.50 7.05 14.04
C GLU A 91 -8.31 8.01 13.93
N GLY A 92 -8.42 9.02 13.11
CA GLY A 92 -7.40 10.05 13.00
C GLY A 92 -6.37 9.81 11.93
N PHE A 93 -6.56 8.79 11.09
CA PHE A 93 -5.58 8.48 10.06
C PHE A 93 -5.89 9.21 8.77
N GLN A 94 -4.84 9.70 8.14
CA GLN A 94 -4.88 10.06 6.74
C GLN A 94 -4.56 8.81 5.94
N VAL A 95 -5.32 8.55 4.88
CA VAL A 95 -5.14 7.33 4.10
C VAL A 95 -4.67 7.69 2.72
N LEU A 96 -3.53 7.13 2.32
CA LEU A 96 -2.98 7.30 0.98
C LEU A 96 -3.03 5.96 0.28
N ARG A 97 -3.48 5.96 -0.97
CA ARG A 97 -3.56 4.77 -1.78
C ARG A 97 -2.70 4.92 -3.02
N PHE A 98 -1.95 3.89 -3.31
CA PHE A 98 -1.13 3.84 -4.51
C PHE A 98 -1.41 2.55 -5.25
N GLU A 99 -1.41 2.64 -6.57
CA GLU A 99 -1.50 1.44 -7.39
C GLU A 99 -0.20 0.68 -7.31
N ASN A 100 -0.28 -0.64 -7.34
CA ASN A 100 0.94 -1.44 -7.38
C ASN A 100 1.85 -1.02 -8.52
N SER A 101 1.27 -0.73 -9.68
CA SER A 101 2.06 -0.33 -10.84
C SER A 101 2.83 0.96 -10.57
N ASP A 102 2.22 1.90 -9.88
CA ASP A 102 2.92 3.16 -9.57
C ASP A 102 4.15 2.89 -8.69
N VAL A 103 4.00 2.01 -7.72
CA VAL A 103 5.11 1.68 -6.84
C VAL A 103 6.21 0.97 -7.61
N LEU A 104 5.84 0.04 -8.47
CA LEU A 104 6.82 -0.72 -9.23
C LEU A 104 7.59 0.15 -10.21
N GLU A 105 6.94 1.18 -10.73
CA GLU A 105 7.56 2.03 -11.74
C GLU A 105 8.28 3.23 -11.16
N ASN A 106 7.84 3.73 -10.01
CA ASN A 106 8.41 4.97 -9.49
C ASN A 106 8.23 5.06 -7.97
N VAL A 107 8.99 4.25 -7.25
CA VAL A 107 8.86 4.24 -5.79
C VAL A 107 9.33 5.57 -5.20
N GLU A 108 10.24 6.27 -5.85
CA GLU A 108 10.68 7.57 -5.35
C GLU A 108 9.55 8.59 -5.40
N GLY A 109 8.75 8.54 -6.47
CA GLY A 109 7.59 9.41 -6.56
C GLY A 109 6.58 9.14 -5.45
N VAL A 110 6.45 7.88 -5.09
CA VAL A 110 5.59 7.51 -3.98
C VAL A 110 6.12 8.12 -2.68
N ALA A 111 7.42 8.03 -2.44
CA ALA A 111 8.02 8.63 -1.24
C ALA A 111 7.77 10.13 -1.19
N VAL A 112 7.92 10.81 -2.32
CA VAL A 112 7.65 12.24 -2.40
C VAL A 112 6.20 12.53 -2.07
N ALA A 113 5.28 11.72 -2.59
CA ALA A 113 3.86 11.92 -2.33
C ALA A 113 3.53 11.75 -0.84
N ILE A 114 4.20 10.81 -0.19
CA ILE A 114 4.00 10.61 1.25
C ILE A 114 4.44 11.85 2.03
N LEU A 115 5.62 12.37 1.69
CA LEU A 115 6.13 13.55 2.37
C LEU A 115 5.24 14.75 2.14
N LYS A 116 4.75 14.93 0.92
CA LYS A 116 3.84 16.02 0.61
C LYS A 116 2.55 15.92 1.40
N ALA A 117 2.02 14.72 1.50
CA ALA A 117 0.76 14.53 2.23
C ALA A 117 0.91 14.90 3.70
N LEU A 118 2.10 14.72 4.26
CA LEU A 118 2.37 15.05 5.65
C LEU A 118 2.94 16.46 5.81
N ASP A 119 3.01 17.20 4.72
CA ASP A 119 3.54 18.57 4.74
C ASP A 119 4.97 18.60 5.26
N LEU A 120 5.75 17.63 4.87
CA LEU A 120 7.14 17.53 5.26
C LEU A 120 8.03 17.93 4.08
N PRO A 121 9.25 18.44 4.38
CA PRO A 121 10.14 18.83 3.29
C PRO A 121 10.61 17.64 2.47
N PRO A 122 11.07 17.88 1.24
CA PRO A 122 11.58 16.79 0.43
C PRO A 122 12.74 16.10 1.11
N HIS A 123 12.95 14.84 0.75
CA HIS A 123 14.05 14.09 1.30
C HIS A 123 15.36 14.80 1.00
N PRO A 124 16.19 15.09 1.99
CA PRO A 124 17.41 15.87 1.73
C PRO A 124 18.45 15.13 0.90
N ASN A 125 18.45 13.83 0.95
CA ASN A 125 19.41 13.03 0.21
C ASN A 125 18.67 12.04 -0.65
N PRO A 126 19.28 11.56 -1.74
CA PRO A 126 18.66 10.49 -2.51
C PRO A 126 18.39 9.30 -1.64
N LEU A 127 17.30 8.61 -1.93
CA LEU A 127 17.00 7.38 -1.22
C LEU A 127 18.11 6.36 -1.48
N PRO A 128 18.47 5.55 -0.47
CA PRO A 128 19.50 4.55 -0.70
C PRO A 128 19.05 3.50 -1.71
N PRO A 129 20.00 2.83 -2.35
CA PRO A 129 19.65 1.78 -3.29
C PRO A 129 18.91 0.65 -2.59
N ASN A 130 18.17 -0.12 -3.36
CA ASN A 130 17.36 -1.18 -2.81
C ASN A 130 18.19 -2.24 -2.10
N ASP A 131 19.42 -2.41 -2.52
CA ASP A 131 20.30 -3.40 -1.93
C ASP A 131 21.14 -2.86 -0.80
N ALA A 132 20.88 -1.65 -0.38
CA ALA A 132 21.65 -1.08 0.70
C ALA A 132 21.40 -1.85 2.00
N ASN A 133 22.31 -1.68 2.91
CA ASN A 133 22.22 -2.33 4.20
C ASN A 133 21.09 -1.72 5.00
N TRP A 134 20.03 -2.36 4.90
CA TRP A 134 18.85 -1.86 5.54
C TRP A 134 18.53 -2.75 6.75
#